data_9d68ef9cacf9b1bafa2a4768415a31bb
#
_entry.id   9d68ef9cacf9b1bafa2a4768415a31bb
#
_cell.length_a   1.000
_cell.length_b   1.000
_cell.length_c   1.000
_cell.angle_alpha   90.00
_cell.angle_beta   90.00
_cell.angle_gamma   90.00
#
_symmetry.space_group_name_H-M   'P 1'
#
loop_
_entity.id
_entity.type
_entity.pdbx_description
1 polymer ?
#
loop_
_entity_poly.entity_id
_entity_poly.type
_entity_poly.pdbx_seq_one_letter_code
_entity_poly.pdbx_strand_id
1 'polypeptide(L)'
;MPFTTLRRIAGELRLPVALATIAVLASPSLAHAQGALPKLSPQLDSVRAGLNKYQDPMMAVADGYLSTVACIDFPKPFAEGPLQVAAGGMGVHLLNMSTVGPTLDPAKPQVLLYEPKGDKLVLVGAEWFMPVQAAGSTHPAIFGQQLNGPMEGHPPIMPPELHHYYLPVWLWRQN
;
A
#
# COMPACT_ATOMS: atom_id res chain seq x y z
N MET A 1 39.24 28.95 -84.96
CA MET A 1 38.26 28.66 -83.88
C MET A 1 38.96 28.87 -82.52
N PRO A 2 38.63 29.93 -81.75
CA PRO A 2 39.29 30.21 -80.47
C PRO A 2 38.49 29.61 -79.36
N PHE A 3 39.13 28.91 -78.46
CA PHE A 3 38.62 28.43 -77.17
C PHE A 3 38.51 29.55 -76.15
N THR A 4 37.31 29.79 -75.64
CA THR A 4 37.07 30.77 -74.60
C THR A 4 37.26 30.13 -73.24
N THR A 5 38.21 30.63 -72.49
CA THR A 5 38.54 30.18 -71.13
C THR A 5 37.59 30.76 -70.10
N LEU A 6 36.77 29.93 -69.47
CA LEU A 6 35.93 30.34 -68.33
C LEU A 6 36.74 30.38 -67.06
N ARG A 7 36.91 31.58 -66.46
CA ARG A 7 37.45 31.79 -65.12
C ARG A 7 36.42 31.39 -64.07
N ARG A 8 36.75 30.44 -63.26
CA ARG A 8 36.00 30.11 -62.01
C ARG A 8 36.34 31.13 -60.96
N ILE A 9 35.31 31.85 -60.47
CA ILE A 9 35.39 32.70 -59.29
C ILE A 9 34.99 31.81 -58.13
N ALA A 10 35.96 31.38 -57.30
CA ALA A 10 35.69 30.68 -56.04
C ALA A 10 35.35 31.72 -54.97
N GLY A 11 34.02 31.91 -54.71
CA GLY A 11 33.55 32.68 -53.57
C GLY A 11 33.53 31.75 -52.33
N GLU A 12 34.42 31.98 -51.38
CA GLU A 12 34.38 31.29 -50.08
C GLU A 12 33.20 31.86 -49.26
N LEU A 13 32.16 31.08 -49.20
CA LEU A 13 31.02 31.37 -48.33
C LEU A 13 31.35 30.88 -46.90
N ARG A 14 31.84 31.80 -46.07
CA ARG A 14 32.05 31.53 -44.62
C ARG A 14 30.72 31.60 -43.91
N LEU A 15 30.14 30.43 -43.61
CA LEU A 15 29.00 30.28 -42.71
C LEU A 15 29.47 30.47 -41.26
N PRO A 16 28.83 31.31 -40.45
CA PRO A 16 29.11 31.36 -39.01
C PRO A 16 28.56 30.10 -38.35
N VAL A 17 29.44 29.32 -37.71
CA VAL A 17 29.07 28.24 -36.83
C VAL A 17 28.49 28.84 -35.55
N ALA A 18 27.17 28.92 -35.47
CA ALA A 18 26.50 29.25 -34.23
C ALA A 18 26.59 28.05 -33.29
N LEU A 19 27.43 28.17 -32.24
CA LEU A 19 27.41 27.21 -31.11
C LEU A 19 26.07 27.39 -30.37
N ALA A 20 25.12 26.48 -30.65
CA ALA A 20 23.93 26.36 -29.82
C ALA A 20 24.32 25.67 -28.52
N THR A 21 24.45 26.40 -27.44
CA THR A 21 24.54 25.89 -26.09
C THR A 21 23.20 25.26 -25.70
N ILE A 22 23.12 23.94 -25.72
CA ILE A 22 21.96 23.19 -25.21
C ILE A 22 22.02 23.29 -23.68
N ALA A 23 21.24 24.19 -23.09
CA ALA A 23 20.99 24.19 -21.66
C ALA A 23 20.15 22.94 -21.33
N VAL A 24 20.79 21.93 -20.77
CA VAL A 24 20.10 20.78 -20.17
C VAL A 24 19.39 21.31 -18.92
N LEU A 25 18.11 21.61 -19.07
CA LEU A 25 17.22 21.87 -17.94
C LEU A 25 17.10 20.54 -17.17
N ALA A 26 17.88 20.39 -16.10
CA ALA A 26 17.70 19.33 -15.13
C ALA A 26 16.28 19.50 -14.54
N SER A 27 15.34 18.73 -15.03
CA SER A 27 14.02 18.62 -14.40
C SER A 27 14.23 18.13 -12.97
N PRO A 28 13.71 18.85 -11.95
CA PRO A 28 13.75 18.32 -10.59
C PRO A 28 13.00 16.99 -10.61
N SER A 29 13.73 15.90 -10.36
CA SER A 29 13.10 14.62 -10.06
C SER A 29 12.14 14.89 -8.91
N LEU A 30 10.83 14.72 -9.15
CA LEU A 30 9.85 14.63 -8.09
C LEU A 30 10.21 13.36 -7.31
N ALA A 31 11.17 13.49 -6.38
CA ALA A 31 11.31 12.54 -5.31
C ALA A 31 9.93 12.48 -4.65
N HIS A 32 9.22 11.38 -4.88
CA HIS A 32 8.00 11.11 -4.14
C HIS A 32 8.44 11.14 -2.68
N ALA A 33 8.01 12.17 -1.97
CA ALA A 33 8.21 12.26 -0.54
C ALA A 33 7.59 10.98 0.03
N GLN A 34 8.45 10.03 0.41
CA GLN A 34 8.03 8.94 1.27
C GLN A 34 7.58 9.65 2.53
N GLY A 35 6.25 9.72 2.73
CA GLY A 35 5.67 10.39 3.87
C GLY A 35 6.36 9.88 5.15
N ALA A 36 6.64 10.77 6.08
CA ALA A 36 7.22 10.38 7.36
C ALA A 36 6.39 9.24 7.96
N LEU A 37 7.06 8.25 8.55
CA LEU A 37 6.38 7.15 9.22
C LEU A 37 5.37 7.70 10.24
N PRO A 38 4.20 7.06 10.42
CA PRO A 38 3.24 7.47 11.42
C PRO A 38 3.88 7.51 12.82
N LYS A 39 3.58 8.55 13.60
CA LYS A 39 3.95 8.60 15.03
C LYS A 39 3.00 7.67 15.78
N LEU A 40 3.54 6.56 16.26
CA LEU A 40 2.79 5.53 16.95
C LEU A 40 2.96 5.64 18.47
N SER A 41 2.10 4.96 19.22
CA SER A 41 2.33 4.72 20.64
C SER A 41 3.50 3.72 20.82
N PRO A 42 4.16 3.68 21.99
CA PRO A 42 5.24 2.71 22.25
C PRO A 42 4.80 1.25 22.02
N GLN A 43 3.54 0.92 22.33
CA GLN A 43 2.98 -0.41 22.09
C GLN A 43 2.90 -0.73 20.59
N LEU A 44 2.38 0.19 19.77
CA LEU A 44 2.29 0.02 18.33
C LEU A 44 3.67 0.06 17.64
N ASP A 45 4.63 0.82 18.19
CA ASP A 45 6.02 0.77 17.72
C ASP A 45 6.64 -0.61 17.95
N SER A 46 6.35 -1.26 19.07
CA SER A 46 6.79 -2.64 19.34
C SER A 46 6.15 -3.63 18.39
N VAL A 47 4.86 -3.47 18.10
CA VAL A 47 4.14 -4.27 17.09
C VAL A 47 4.78 -4.09 15.71
N ARG A 48 5.00 -2.84 15.28
CA ARG A 48 5.66 -2.53 14.02
C ARG A 48 7.02 -3.20 13.90
N ALA A 49 7.84 -3.13 14.96
CA ALA A 49 9.15 -3.76 15.00
C ALA A 49 9.05 -5.29 14.86
N GLY A 50 8.11 -5.93 15.56
CA GLY A 50 7.89 -7.37 15.50
C GLY A 50 7.40 -7.86 14.13
N LEU A 51 6.59 -7.04 13.45
CA LEU A 51 6.05 -7.36 12.11
C LEU A 51 6.99 -6.96 10.96
N ASN A 52 8.13 -6.30 11.25
CA ASN A 52 9.02 -5.78 10.19
C ASN A 52 9.57 -6.84 9.25
N LYS A 53 9.68 -8.10 9.68
CA LYS A 53 10.08 -9.23 8.83
C LYS A 53 9.14 -9.43 7.64
N TYR A 54 7.89 -9.03 7.75
CA TYR A 54 6.87 -9.15 6.72
C TYR A 54 6.93 -8.02 5.67
N GLN A 55 7.94 -7.13 5.73
CA GLN A 55 8.28 -6.29 4.58
C GLN A 55 8.66 -7.14 3.35
N ASP A 56 9.14 -8.36 3.59
CA ASP A 56 9.20 -9.42 2.58
C ASP A 56 7.91 -10.26 2.64
N PRO A 57 7.01 -10.19 1.65
CA PRO A 57 5.78 -10.97 1.64
C PRO A 57 5.99 -12.48 1.68
N MET A 58 7.15 -12.97 1.24
CA MET A 58 7.47 -14.40 1.30
C MET A 58 7.65 -14.88 2.75
N MET A 59 8.10 -14.01 3.65
CA MET A 59 8.14 -14.33 5.08
C MET A 59 6.74 -14.46 5.67
N ALA A 60 5.78 -13.65 5.21
CA ALA A 60 4.40 -13.78 5.62
C ALA A 60 3.81 -15.13 5.15
N VAL A 61 4.05 -15.50 3.89
CA VAL A 61 3.61 -16.78 3.34
C VAL A 61 4.23 -17.96 4.10
N ALA A 62 5.52 -17.89 4.41
CA ALA A 62 6.22 -18.93 5.19
C ALA A 62 5.64 -19.09 6.60
N ASP A 63 5.13 -18.02 7.20
CA ASP A 63 4.48 -18.03 8.52
C ASP A 63 2.97 -18.32 8.45
N GLY A 64 2.44 -18.73 7.27
CA GLY A 64 1.06 -19.20 7.09
C GLY A 64 0.05 -18.11 6.73
N TYR A 65 0.49 -16.91 6.37
CA TYR A 65 -0.38 -15.89 5.79
C TYR A 65 -0.64 -16.18 4.30
N LEU A 66 -1.90 -16.29 3.93
CA LEU A 66 -2.31 -16.54 2.54
C LEU A 66 -2.98 -15.31 1.96
N SER A 67 -2.59 -14.96 0.73
CA SER A 67 -3.17 -13.81 0.04
C SER A 67 -4.62 -14.05 -0.34
N THR A 68 -5.44 -13.03 -0.17
CA THR A 68 -6.81 -12.97 -0.70
C THR A 68 -6.85 -12.70 -2.20
N VAL A 69 -5.68 -12.48 -2.84
CA VAL A 69 -5.45 -12.19 -4.26
C VAL A 69 -6.20 -10.95 -4.82
N ALA A 70 -6.98 -10.28 -4.00
CA ALA A 70 -7.74 -9.08 -4.38
C ALA A 70 -7.28 -7.88 -3.56
N CYS A 71 -7.24 -6.72 -4.20
CA CYS A 71 -7.11 -5.44 -3.52
C CYS A 71 -8.51 -5.01 -3.07
N ILE A 72 -8.68 -4.75 -1.78
CA ILE A 72 -9.93 -4.25 -1.23
C ILE A 72 -9.92 -2.73 -1.33
N ASP A 73 -10.96 -2.20 -1.97
CA ASP A 73 -11.15 -0.77 -2.18
C ASP A 73 -12.62 -0.39 -2.01
N PHE A 74 -12.85 0.66 -1.25
CA PHE A 74 -14.18 1.24 -1.07
C PHE A 74 -14.25 2.57 -1.84
N PRO A 75 -14.78 2.58 -3.08
CA PRO A 75 -14.81 3.79 -3.90
C PRO A 75 -15.73 4.88 -3.32
N LYS A 76 -16.61 4.53 -2.38
CA LYS A 76 -17.54 5.43 -1.70
C LYS A 76 -17.62 5.09 -0.22
N PRO A 77 -17.84 6.10 0.65
CA PRO A 77 -18.18 5.79 2.04
C PRO A 77 -19.51 5.02 2.10
N PHE A 78 -19.63 4.14 3.07
CA PHE A 78 -20.86 3.42 3.34
C PHE A 78 -21.10 3.29 4.84
N ALA A 79 -22.35 2.94 5.21
CA ALA A 79 -22.72 2.66 6.58
C ALA A 79 -23.26 1.23 6.68
N GLU A 80 -22.89 0.53 7.73
CA GLU A 80 -23.39 -0.79 8.07
C GLU A 80 -23.78 -0.81 9.54
N GLY A 81 -25.07 -0.72 9.81
CA GLY A 81 -25.56 -0.45 11.15
C GLY A 81 -25.00 0.87 11.72
N PRO A 82 -24.39 0.84 12.89
CA PRO A 82 -23.74 2.03 13.49
C PRO A 82 -22.36 2.34 12.89
N LEU A 83 -21.79 1.42 12.10
CA LEU A 83 -20.44 1.56 11.53
C LEU A 83 -20.46 2.50 10.34
N GLN A 84 -19.57 3.48 10.35
CA GLN A 84 -19.31 4.37 9.22
C GLN A 84 -17.94 4.04 8.64
N VAL A 85 -17.91 3.60 7.39
CA VAL A 85 -16.69 3.25 6.66
C VAL A 85 -16.39 4.35 5.64
N ALA A 86 -15.23 4.95 5.75
CA ALA A 86 -14.78 5.95 4.78
C ALA A 86 -14.42 5.30 3.45
N ALA A 87 -14.49 6.09 2.35
CA ALA A 87 -13.91 5.68 1.09
C ALA A 87 -12.38 5.55 1.22
N GLY A 88 -11.78 4.58 0.54
CA GLY A 88 -10.34 4.37 0.51
C GLY A 88 -9.96 2.94 0.23
N GLY A 89 -8.68 2.74 -0.10
CA GLY A 89 -8.12 1.42 -0.33
C GLY A 89 -7.62 0.80 0.97
N MET A 90 -8.01 -0.44 1.21
CA MET A 90 -7.44 -1.25 2.30
C MET A 90 -6.27 -2.13 1.81
N GLY A 91 -6.07 -2.22 0.51
CA GLY A 91 -4.98 -2.98 -0.09
C GLY A 91 -5.25 -4.47 -0.20
N VAL A 92 -4.17 -5.22 -0.42
CA VAL A 92 -4.19 -6.69 -0.49
C VAL A 92 -4.02 -7.25 0.91
N HIS A 93 -4.94 -8.12 1.30
CA HIS A 93 -4.94 -8.78 2.60
C HIS A 93 -4.22 -10.12 2.50
N LEU A 94 -3.28 -10.37 3.42
CA LEU A 94 -2.75 -11.69 3.67
C LEU A 94 -3.29 -12.16 5.01
N LEU A 95 -4.08 -13.23 5.01
CA LEU A 95 -4.83 -13.74 6.17
C LEU A 95 -4.16 -15.00 6.71
N ASN A 96 -3.95 -15.06 8.02
CA ASN A 96 -3.51 -16.26 8.73
C ASN A 96 -4.65 -16.83 9.59
N MET A 97 -5.32 -17.86 9.07
CA MET A 97 -6.44 -18.51 9.76
C MET A 97 -6.03 -19.20 11.07
N SER A 98 -4.75 -19.56 11.24
CA SER A 98 -4.28 -20.22 12.47
C SER A 98 -4.24 -19.27 13.68
N THR A 99 -4.29 -17.97 13.44
CA THR A 99 -4.31 -16.93 14.49
C THR A 99 -5.73 -16.46 14.83
N VAL A 100 -6.74 -16.92 14.08
CA VAL A 100 -8.15 -16.59 14.33
C VAL A 100 -8.67 -17.38 15.52
N GLY A 101 -9.22 -16.70 16.51
CA GLY A 101 -9.73 -17.32 17.72
C GLY A 101 -10.37 -16.34 18.68
N PRO A 102 -10.71 -16.78 19.89
CA PRO A 102 -11.40 -15.97 20.89
C PRO A 102 -10.48 -14.97 21.62
N THR A 103 -9.18 -14.99 21.33
CA THR A 103 -8.19 -14.12 21.96
C THR A 103 -7.40 -13.38 20.91
N LEU A 104 -7.24 -12.08 21.09
CA LEU A 104 -6.41 -11.23 20.24
C LEU A 104 -5.02 -11.09 20.85
N ASP A 105 -3.99 -11.43 20.06
CA ASP A 105 -2.58 -11.26 20.43
C ASP A 105 -2.01 -10.04 19.67
N PRO A 106 -1.53 -9.01 20.37
CA PRO A 106 -0.89 -7.87 19.71
C PRO A 106 0.23 -8.21 18.74
N ALA A 107 0.97 -9.28 19.00
CA ALA A 107 2.09 -9.73 18.17
C ALA A 107 1.68 -10.60 16.98
N LYS A 108 0.42 -11.05 16.91
CA LYS A 108 -0.08 -11.99 15.91
C LYS A 108 -1.38 -11.50 15.27
N PRO A 109 -1.31 -10.45 14.46
CA PRO A 109 -2.48 -10.01 13.71
C PRO A 109 -3.00 -11.15 12.82
N GLN A 110 -4.30 -11.18 12.62
CA GLN A 110 -4.92 -12.14 11.70
C GLN A 110 -4.67 -11.78 10.25
N VAL A 111 -4.50 -10.48 9.97
CA VAL A 111 -4.33 -9.95 8.61
C VAL A 111 -3.12 -9.04 8.54
N LEU A 112 -2.35 -9.17 7.45
CA LEU A 112 -1.32 -8.21 7.04
C LEU A 112 -1.85 -7.44 5.83
N LEU A 113 -1.68 -6.11 5.85
CA LEU A 113 -2.19 -5.20 4.83
C LEU A 113 -1.05 -4.74 3.93
N TYR A 114 -1.17 -5.02 2.63
CA TYR A 114 -0.17 -4.64 1.64
C TYR A 114 -0.73 -3.71 0.59
N GLU A 115 0.05 -2.69 0.24
CA GLU A 115 -0.21 -1.83 -0.90
C GLU A 115 0.48 -2.41 -2.14
N PRO A 116 -0.24 -2.63 -3.26
CA PRO A 116 0.41 -2.91 -4.54
C PRO A 116 1.17 -1.68 -5.02
N LYS A 117 2.46 -1.85 -5.34
CA LYS A 117 3.30 -0.77 -5.88
C LYS A 117 4.13 -1.30 -7.04
N GLY A 118 3.63 -1.11 -8.26
CA GLY A 118 4.19 -1.76 -9.44
C GLY A 118 4.03 -3.27 -9.33
N ASP A 119 5.15 -3.98 -9.43
CA ASP A 119 5.26 -5.44 -9.31
C ASP A 119 5.47 -5.95 -7.88
N LYS A 120 5.41 -5.06 -6.88
CA LYS A 120 5.72 -5.37 -5.48
C LYS A 120 4.52 -5.15 -4.57
N LEU A 121 4.51 -5.88 -3.48
CA LEU A 121 3.64 -5.65 -2.34
C LEU A 121 4.45 -4.98 -1.23
N VAL A 122 3.96 -3.85 -0.72
CA VAL A 122 4.59 -3.08 0.36
C VAL A 122 3.71 -3.19 1.59
N LEU A 123 4.26 -3.69 2.69
CA LEU A 123 3.53 -3.78 3.95
C LEU A 123 3.22 -2.38 4.48
N VAL A 124 1.95 -2.08 4.72
CA VAL A 124 1.48 -0.77 5.18
C VAL A 124 0.81 -0.83 6.55
N GLY A 125 0.27 -1.99 6.94
CA GLY A 125 -0.42 -2.15 8.20
C GLY A 125 -0.69 -3.59 8.55
N ALA A 126 -1.45 -3.77 9.62
CA ALA A 126 -1.96 -5.06 10.08
C ALA A 126 -3.38 -4.88 10.59
N GLU A 127 -4.14 -5.96 10.61
CA GLU A 127 -5.52 -5.93 11.09
C GLU A 127 -5.76 -7.08 12.06
N TRP A 128 -6.39 -6.74 13.16
CA TRP A 128 -6.92 -7.68 14.13
C TRP A 128 -8.38 -7.96 13.82
N PHE A 129 -8.69 -9.23 13.69
CA PHE A 129 -9.96 -9.72 13.22
C PHE A 129 -10.50 -10.80 14.17
N MET A 130 -11.80 -10.74 14.47
CA MET A 130 -12.44 -11.75 15.31
C MET A 130 -13.86 -12.06 14.82
N PRO A 131 -14.18 -13.32 14.44
CA PRO A 131 -15.54 -13.71 14.16
C PRO A 131 -16.46 -13.47 15.37
N VAL A 132 -17.69 -13.06 15.13
CA VAL A 132 -18.70 -12.83 16.18
C VAL A 132 -18.88 -14.08 17.06
N GLN A 133 -18.87 -15.26 16.46
CA GLN A 133 -19.00 -16.54 17.18
C GLN A 133 -17.82 -16.77 18.17
N ALA A 134 -16.62 -16.28 17.83
CA ALA A 134 -15.47 -16.37 18.71
C ALA A 134 -15.49 -15.33 19.83
N ALA A 135 -16.08 -14.15 19.58
CA ALA A 135 -16.21 -13.08 20.56
C ALA A 135 -17.25 -13.42 21.66
N GLY A 136 -18.24 -14.23 21.33
CA GLY A 136 -19.37 -14.53 22.22
C GLY A 136 -20.20 -13.28 22.51
N SER A 137 -20.44 -12.99 23.78
CA SER A 137 -21.22 -11.82 24.21
C SER A 137 -20.35 -10.56 24.45
N THR A 138 -19.04 -10.65 24.28
CA THR A 138 -18.12 -9.56 24.58
C THR A 138 -17.72 -8.85 23.32
N HIS A 139 -17.81 -7.51 23.30
CA HIS A 139 -17.26 -6.71 22.22
C HIS A 139 -15.71 -6.72 22.34
N PRO A 140 -14.98 -7.27 21.37
CA PRO A 140 -13.54 -7.41 21.48
C PRO A 140 -12.81 -6.06 21.45
N ALA A 141 -11.68 -6.02 22.15
CA ALA A 141 -10.84 -4.83 22.19
C ALA A 141 -9.35 -5.21 22.18
N ILE A 142 -8.53 -4.34 21.60
CA ILE A 142 -7.06 -4.45 21.60
C ILE A 142 -6.46 -3.04 21.58
N PHE A 143 -5.28 -2.85 22.13
CA PHE A 143 -4.60 -1.55 22.22
C PHE A 143 -5.42 -0.47 22.95
N GLY A 144 -6.32 -0.88 23.86
CA GLY A 144 -7.24 0.03 24.54
C GLY A 144 -8.39 0.55 23.70
N GLN A 145 -8.62 -0.02 22.51
CA GLN A 145 -9.67 0.36 21.58
C GLN A 145 -10.56 -0.86 21.25
N GLN A 146 -11.85 -0.66 21.20
CA GLN A 146 -12.79 -1.66 20.70
C GLN A 146 -12.60 -1.85 19.17
N LEU A 147 -12.76 -3.08 18.70
CA LEU A 147 -12.80 -3.37 17.28
C LEU A 147 -14.06 -2.77 16.65
N ASN A 148 -13.97 -2.41 15.39
CA ASN A 148 -15.13 -2.00 14.61
C ASN A 148 -16.05 -3.19 14.36
N GLY A 149 -17.33 -2.94 14.14
CA GLY A 149 -18.30 -3.97 13.78
C GLY A 149 -19.37 -4.23 14.85
N PRO A 150 -20.09 -5.35 14.76
CA PRO A 150 -19.87 -6.39 13.76
C PRO A 150 -20.24 -5.94 12.36
N MET A 151 -19.56 -6.47 11.35
CA MET A 151 -19.90 -6.30 9.96
C MET A 151 -20.02 -7.65 9.25
N GLU A 152 -20.74 -7.65 8.12
CA GLU A 152 -20.89 -8.85 7.29
C GLU A 152 -19.58 -9.24 6.60
N GLY A 153 -19.49 -10.50 6.17
CA GLY A 153 -18.37 -10.94 5.35
C GLY A 153 -18.39 -10.30 3.96
N HIS A 154 -17.22 -10.15 3.37
CA HIS A 154 -17.03 -9.49 2.07
C HIS A 154 -16.78 -10.51 0.96
N PRO A 155 -17.79 -10.85 0.12
CA PRO A 155 -17.55 -11.67 -1.06
C PRO A 155 -16.51 -11.01 -2.01
N PRO A 156 -15.69 -11.81 -2.71
CA PRO A 156 -15.62 -13.28 -2.70
C PRO A 156 -14.72 -13.85 -1.60
N ILE A 157 -14.10 -13.04 -0.77
CA ILE A 157 -13.06 -13.43 0.19
C ILE A 157 -13.68 -14.09 1.44
N MET A 158 -14.76 -13.52 1.91
CA MET A 158 -15.52 -14.02 3.06
C MET A 158 -16.99 -14.22 2.70
N PRO A 159 -17.61 -15.35 3.12
CA PRO A 159 -19.05 -15.50 2.96
C PRO A 159 -19.78 -14.42 3.77
N PRO A 160 -20.90 -13.87 3.26
CA PRO A 160 -21.66 -12.79 3.94
C PRO A 160 -22.07 -13.15 5.36
N GLU A 161 -22.34 -14.43 5.61
CA GLU A 161 -22.77 -14.95 6.91
C GLU A 161 -21.67 -14.89 7.99
N LEU A 162 -20.40 -14.70 7.59
CA LEU A 162 -19.30 -14.57 8.52
C LEU A 162 -19.25 -13.14 9.08
N HIS A 163 -20.10 -12.86 10.04
CA HIS A 163 -20.06 -11.59 10.77
C HIS A 163 -18.82 -11.53 11.65
N HIS A 164 -18.15 -10.39 11.65
CA HIS A 164 -16.88 -10.23 12.34
C HIS A 164 -16.64 -8.82 12.87
N TYR A 165 -15.73 -8.74 13.83
CA TYR A 165 -15.12 -7.50 14.29
C TYR A 165 -13.74 -7.35 13.67
N TYR A 166 -13.30 -6.11 13.42
CA TYR A 166 -12.00 -5.84 12.81
C TYR A 166 -11.43 -4.50 13.29
N LEU A 167 -10.10 -4.42 13.31
CA LEU A 167 -9.35 -3.18 13.62
C LEU A 167 -8.11 -3.10 12.74
N PRO A 168 -8.15 -2.36 11.63
CA PRO A 168 -6.96 -2.07 10.83
C PRO A 168 -6.11 -1.02 11.52
N VAL A 169 -4.80 -1.24 11.55
CA VAL A 169 -3.81 -0.33 12.11
C VAL A 169 -2.72 -0.06 11.09
N TRP A 170 -2.62 1.19 10.68
CA TRP A 170 -1.64 1.65 9.71
C TRP A 170 -0.30 1.91 10.39
N LEU A 171 0.68 1.01 10.20
CA LEU A 171 1.95 1.01 10.92
C LEU A 171 3.09 1.69 10.16
N TRP A 172 3.07 1.64 8.83
CA TRP A 172 4.12 2.20 7.97
C TRP A 172 3.64 3.33 7.07
N ARG A 173 2.36 3.57 7.03
CA ARG A 173 1.75 4.62 6.23
C ARG A 173 0.50 5.15 6.93
N GLN A 174 0.14 6.40 6.68
CA GLN A 174 -1.21 6.90 6.98
C GLN A 174 -2.15 6.51 5.85
N ASN A 175 -3.35 6.11 6.22
CA ASN A 175 -4.42 5.87 5.26
C ASN A 175 -5.15 7.17 4.96
#